data_3339572bd0f283358837b5d1ffcab0cb
#
_entry.id   3339572bd0f283358837b5d1ffcab0cb
#
_cell.length_a   1.000
_cell.length_b   1.000
_cell.length_c   1.000
_cell.angle_alpha   90.00
_cell.angle_beta   90.00
_cell.angle_gamma   90.00
#
_symmetry.space_group_name_H-M   'P 1'
#
loop_
_entity.id
_entity.type
_entity.pdbx_description
1 polymer ?
#
loop_
_entity_poly.entity_id
_entity_poly.type
_entity_poly.pdbx_seq_one_letter_code
_entity_poly.pdbx_strand_id
1 'polypeptide(L)'
;MIQAGKRKKEFADPYTVTGAVTKGNIITKLSLLIMGLGNIAHRQIAKGLMFLVVEIGYIWFMIQSGIYNLSMFPSLGWREQEKVWNEKKSIYEYTAGDQSSLILLYGVATIYITLMFIVVWREAVKSSYKSEVLAKSGKHLNTFKEDFKSLFDQNLHKLLLAAPIMGVLIFTILPLIYNISMAFTNYSKVNAVSYTHLRAHET
;
A
#
# COMPACT_ATOMS: atom_id res chain seq x y z
N MET A 1 36.04 34.60 0.14
CA MET A 1 34.56 34.54 0.14
C MET A 1 34.01 33.51 -0.86
N ILE A 2 34.62 32.32 -1.05
CA ILE A 2 34.27 31.34 -2.11
C ILE A 2 34.21 29.88 -1.56
N GLN A 3 33.70 29.68 -0.36
CA GLN A 3 33.53 28.29 0.13
C GLN A 3 32.14 27.95 0.68
N ALA A 4 31.20 28.89 0.72
CA ALA A 4 29.87 28.65 1.25
C ALA A 4 28.90 27.96 0.24
N GLY A 5 29.18 28.01 -1.06
CA GLY A 5 28.28 27.49 -2.10
C GLY A 5 28.39 26.00 -2.38
N LYS A 6 29.51 25.34 -2.07
CA LYS A 6 29.73 23.91 -2.36
C LYS A 6 29.16 22.96 -1.28
N ARG A 7 29.08 23.41 -0.01
CA ARG A 7 28.56 22.57 1.07
C ARG A 7 27.05 22.28 1.02
N LYS A 8 26.26 23.16 0.42
CA LYS A 8 24.79 22.94 0.30
C LYS A 8 24.38 21.86 -0.71
N LYS A 9 25.24 21.55 -1.70
CA LYS A 9 24.94 20.45 -2.66
C LYS A 9 25.27 19.06 -2.15
N GLU A 10 26.05 18.94 -1.10
CA GLU A 10 26.46 17.66 -0.50
C GLU A 10 25.44 17.12 0.52
N PHE A 11 24.51 17.97 0.97
CA PHE A 11 23.44 17.64 1.92
C PHE A 11 22.05 17.48 1.28
N ALA A 12 21.91 17.58 -0.02
CA ALA A 12 20.68 17.14 -0.70
C ALA A 12 20.63 15.62 -0.62
N ASP A 13 19.65 15.12 0.12
CA ASP A 13 19.39 13.73 0.46
C ASP A 13 19.76 12.80 -0.72
N PRO A 14 20.94 12.13 -0.73
CA PRO A 14 21.41 11.36 -1.89
C PRO A 14 20.68 10.02 -2.00
N TYR A 15 19.81 9.71 -1.01
CA TYR A 15 19.15 8.42 -0.87
C TYR A 15 17.79 8.43 -1.56
N THR A 16 17.81 8.39 -2.89
CA THR A 16 16.59 8.32 -3.71
C THR A 16 16.44 6.92 -4.31
N VAL A 17 15.20 6.54 -4.65
CA VAL A 17 14.93 5.28 -5.37
C VAL A 17 15.68 5.27 -6.71
N THR A 18 15.72 6.39 -7.43
CA THR A 18 16.49 6.54 -8.66
C THR A 18 17.99 6.33 -8.44
N GLY A 19 18.54 6.83 -7.32
CA GLY A 19 19.92 6.57 -6.91
C GLY A 19 20.18 5.10 -6.64
N ALA A 20 19.26 4.41 -5.98
CA ALA A 20 19.35 2.97 -5.72
C ALA A 20 19.40 2.14 -7.02
N VAL A 21 18.58 2.50 -8.00
CA VAL A 21 18.52 1.82 -9.32
C VAL A 21 19.78 2.07 -10.14
N THR A 22 20.27 3.33 -10.19
CA THR A 22 21.37 3.73 -11.08
C THR A 22 22.74 3.42 -10.49
N LYS A 23 22.94 3.70 -9.20
CA LYS A 23 24.25 3.66 -8.50
C LYS A 23 24.34 2.53 -7.47
N GLY A 24 23.24 1.90 -7.12
CA GLY A 24 23.19 0.81 -6.14
C GLY A 24 23.91 -0.44 -6.62
N ASN A 25 24.47 -1.18 -5.66
CA ASN A 25 25.06 -2.50 -5.91
C ASN A 25 23.97 -3.52 -6.28
N ILE A 26 24.37 -4.71 -6.72
CA ILE A 26 23.45 -5.82 -7.06
C ILE A 26 22.48 -6.12 -5.91
N ILE A 27 22.96 -6.14 -4.66
CA ILE A 27 22.15 -6.39 -3.47
C ILE A 27 21.10 -5.30 -3.27
N THR A 28 21.45 -4.03 -3.47
CA THR A 28 20.51 -2.91 -3.39
C THR A 28 19.47 -2.95 -4.53
N LYS A 29 19.89 -3.38 -5.71
CA LYS A 29 18.95 -3.61 -6.83
C LYS A 29 18.01 -4.78 -6.57
N LEU A 30 18.48 -5.87 -5.96
CA LEU A 30 17.64 -6.98 -5.51
C LEU A 30 16.64 -6.55 -4.42
N SER A 31 16.96 -5.52 -3.63
CA SER A 31 16.02 -4.95 -2.66
C SER A 31 14.81 -4.24 -3.27
N LEU A 32 14.80 -4.00 -4.59
CA LEU A 32 13.61 -3.56 -5.32
C LEU A 32 12.58 -4.68 -5.45
N LEU A 33 13.05 -5.93 -5.50
CA LEU A 33 12.22 -7.12 -5.63
C LEU A 33 11.90 -7.75 -4.27
N ILE A 34 12.90 -7.82 -3.38
CA ILE A 34 12.77 -8.39 -2.03
C ILE A 34 13.10 -7.29 -1.03
N MET A 35 12.07 -6.77 -0.37
CA MET A 35 12.20 -5.65 0.56
C MET A 35 13.12 -5.99 1.73
N GLY A 36 14.04 -5.06 2.04
CA GLY A 36 14.93 -5.21 3.20
C GLY A 36 16.16 -6.08 3.00
N LEU A 37 16.34 -6.73 1.83
CA LEU A 37 17.48 -7.59 1.55
C LEU A 37 18.83 -6.83 1.70
N GLY A 38 18.90 -5.59 1.21
CA GLY A 38 20.08 -4.74 1.38
C GLY A 38 20.34 -4.38 2.84
N ASN A 39 19.31 -4.17 3.64
CA ASN A 39 19.47 -3.93 5.08
C ASN A 39 20.03 -5.16 5.80
N ILE A 40 19.52 -6.35 5.48
CA ILE A 40 20.01 -7.63 6.02
C ILE A 40 21.50 -7.83 5.67
N ALA A 41 21.86 -7.62 4.41
CA ALA A 41 23.24 -7.75 3.93
C ALA A 41 24.22 -6.81 4.66
N HIS A 42 23.73 -5.63 5.08
CA HIS A 42 24.53 -4.67 5.83
C HIS A 42 24.33 -4.76 7.36
N ARG A 43 23.99 -5.95 7.88
CA ARG A 43 23.83 -6.27 9.32
C ARG A 43 22.69 -5.53 10.04
N GLN A 44 21.80 -4.86 9.34
CA GLN A 44 20.56 -4.31 9.91
C GLN A 44 19.42 -5.34 9.84
N ILE A 45 19.64 -6.53 10.43
CA ILE A 45 18.77 -7.70 10.26
C ILE A 45 17.34 -7.41 10.70
N ALA A 46 17.14 -6.82 11.88
CA ALA A 46 15.81 -6.54 12.41
C ALA A 46 14.99 -5.62 11.47
N LYS A 47 15.63 -4.58 10.94
CA LYS A 47 14.98 -3.63 10.02
C LYS A 47 14.63 -4.29 8.68
N GLY A 48 15.58 -5.06 8.13
CA GLY A 48 15.33 -5.79 6.88
C GLY A 48 14.24 -6.84 7.04
N LEU A 49 14.21 -7.56 8.18
CA LEU A 49 13.17 -8.55 8.47
C LEU A 49 11.78 -7.90 8.60
N MET A 50 11.68 -6.71 9.23
CA MET A 50 10.41 -5.98 9.30
C MET A 50 9.87 -5.63 7.91
N PHE A 51 10.72 -5.14 7.00
CA PHE A 51 10.31 -4.85 5.63
C PHE A 51 9.87 -6.12 4.89
N LEU A 52 10.58 -7.22 5.07
CA LEU A 52 10.26 -8.51 4.47
C LEU A 52 8.93 -9.06 4.97
N VAL A 53 8.64 -8.93 6.27
CA VAL A 53 7.34 -9.34 6.84
C VAL A 53 6.20 -8.53 6.24
N VAL A 54 6.37 -7.21 6.07
CA VAL A 54 5.36 -6.36 5.41
C VAL A 54 5.14 -6.80 3.96
N GLU A 55 6.19 -7.13 3.22
CA GLU A 55 6.10 -7.62 1.83
C GLU A 55 5.34 -8.95 1.75
N ILE A 56 5.73 -9.93 2.58
CA ILE A 56 5.06 -11.23 2.62
C ILE A 56 3.58 -11.06 2.98
N GLY A 57 3.26 -10.22 3.97
CA GLY A 57 1.90 -9.92 4.37
C GLY A 57 1.08 -9.30 3.22
N TYR A 58 1.68 -8.36 2.49
CA TYR A 58 1.04 -7.75 1.33
C TYR A 58 0.82 -8.75 0.18
N ILE A 59 1.81 -9.57 -0.15
CA ILE A 59 1.70 -10.61 -1.18
C ILE A 59 0.60 -11.60 -0.80
N TRP A 60 0.60 -12.04 0.45
CA TRP A 60 -0.44 -12.95 0.96
C TRP A 60 -1.84 -12.33 0.85
N PHE A 61 -2.00 -11.08 1.27
CA PHE A 61 -3.26 -10.34 1.11
C PHE A 61 -3.69 -10.25 -0.36
N MET A 62 -2.76 -9.93 -1.26
CA MET A 62 -3.07 -9.85 -2.69
C MET A 62 -3.54 -11.18 -3.28
N ILE A 63 -2.90 -12.29 -2.90
CA ILE A 63 -3.29 -13.64 -3.37
C ILE A 63 -4.65 -14.03 -2.80
N GLN A 64 -4.92 -13.76 -1.54
CA GLN A 64 -6.18 -14.17 -0.89
C GLN A 64 -7.40 -13.36 -1.33
N SER A 65 -7.23 -12.07 -1.51
CA SER A 65 -8.38 -11.17 -1.71
C SER A 65 -8.09 -10.02 -2.69
N GLY A 66 -6.87 -9.47 -2.70
CA GLY A 66 -6.57 -8.24 -3.40
C GLY A 66 -6.76 -8.35 -4.91
N ILE A 67 -6.23 -9.41 -5.54
CA ILE A 67 -6.35 -9.64 -6.99
C ILE A 67 -7.83 -9.81 -7.37
N TYR A 68 -8.59 -10.58 -6.60
CA TYR A 68 -10.02 -10.77 -6.83
C TYR A 68 -10.78 -9.45 -6.73
N ASN A 69 -10.56 -8.68 -5.68
CA ASN A 69 -11.23 -7.39 -5.47
C ASN A 69 -10.91 -6.40 -6.59
N LEU A 70 -9.65 -6.33 -7.05
CA LEU A 70 -9.26 -5.46 -8.14
C LEU A 70 -9.83 -5.92 -9.49
N SER A 71 -9.94 -7.23 -9.74
CA SER A 71 -10.52 -7.76 -10.98
C SER A 71 -12.02 -7.49 -11.08
N MET A 72 -12.73 -7.52 -9.95
CA MET A 72 -14.16 -7.25 -9.89
C MET A 72 -14.49 -5.75 -9.80
N PHE A 73 -13.52 -4.92 -9.42
CA PHE A 73 -13.72 -3.49 -9.21
C PHE A 73 -14.28 -2.73 -10.43
N PRO A 74 -13.82 -2.98 -11.69
CA PRO A 74 -14.36 -2.27 -12.86
C PRO A 74 -15.79 -2.66 -13.21
N SER A 75 -16.21 -3.90 -12.96
CA SER A 75 -17.53 -4.42 -13.31
C SER A 75 -18.55 -4.28 -12.19
N LEU A 76 -18.08 -4.14 -10.93
CA LEU A 76 -18.91 -4.16 -9.72
C LEU A 76 -19.78 -5.41 -9.54
N GLY A 77 -19.40 -6.49 -10.19
CA GLY A 77 -20.10 -7.77 -10.18
C GLY A 77 -20.76 -8.13 -11.50
N TRP A 78 -21.03 -9.41 -11.69
CA TRP A 78 -21.63 -9.96 -12.92
C TRP A 78 -22.90 -10.77 -12.63
N ARG A 79 -23.07 -11.24 -11.38
CA ARG A 79 -24.19 -12.11 -10.98
C ARG A 79 -25.32 -11.27 -10.43
N GLU A 80 -26.45 -11.29 -11.11
CA GLU A 80 -27.69 -10.74 -10.58
C GLU A 80 -28.31 -11.68 -9.55
N GLN A 81 -29.13 -11.13 -8.67
CA GLN A 81 -29.95 -11.94 -7.77
C GLN A 81 -31.11 -12.56 -8.56
N GLU A 82 -31.14 -13.87 -8.65
CA GLU A 82 -32.24 -14.59 -9.28
C GLU A 82 -33.17 -15.19 -8.22
N LYS A 83 -34.45 -15.16 -8.48
CA LYS A 83 -35.44 -15.88 -7.69
C LYS A 83 -35.44 -17.33 -8.13
N VAL A 84 -34.98 -18.21 -7.25
CA VAL A 84 -35.01 -19.66 -7.48
C VAL A 84 -36.02 -20.29 -6.54
N TRP A 85 -36.87 -21.19 -7.09
CA TRP A 85 -37.81 -21.96 -6.29
C TRP A 85 -37.06 -23.03 -5.51
N ASN A 86 -37.19 -22.99 -4.19
CA ASN A 86 -36.63 -24.02 -3.32
C ASN A 86 -37.72 -25.05 -3.01
N GLU A 87 -37.65 -26.20 -3.67
CA GLU A 87 -38.66 -27.29 -3.52
C GLU A 87 -38.75 -27.79 -2.08
N LYS A 88 -37.65 -27.83 -1.33
CA LYS A 88 -37.64 -28.33 0.05
C LYS A 88 -38.38 -27.44 1.03
N LYS A 89 -38.37 -26.11 0.76
CA LYS A 89 -39.01 -25.14 1.64
C LYS A 89 -40.31 -24.59 1.08
N SER A 90 -40.67 -24.94 -0.17
CA SER A 90 -41.85 -24.44 -0.91
C SER A 90 -41.94 -22.90 -0.93
N ILE A 91 -40.79 -22.23 -1.04
CA ILE A 91 -40.68 -20.78 -1.10
C ILE A 91 -39.69 -20.35 -2.20
N TYR A 92 -39.87 -19.15 -2.70
CA TYR A 92 -38.86 -18.50 -3.55
C TYR A 92 -37.73 -17.96 -2.68
N GLU A 93 -36.52 -18.45 -2.92
CA GLU A 93 -35.30 -17.91 -2.33
C GLU A 93 -34.54 -17.07 -3.38
N TYR A 94 -33.95 -15.96 -2.93
CA TYR A 94 -33.05 -15.18 -3.79
C TYR A 94 -31.67 -15.83 -3.72
N THR A 95 -31.09 -16.15 -4.88
CA THR A 95 -29.67 -16.54 -4.93
C THR A 95 -28.81 -15.36 -4.50
N ALA A 96 -27.71 -15.64 -3.81
CA ALA A 96 -26.74 -14.62 -3.47
C ALA A 96 -26.08 -14.12 -4.76
N GLY A 97 -26.54 -12.99 -5.26
CA GLY A 97 -25.86 -12.25 -6.33
C GLY A 97 -24.62 -11.51 -5.80
N ASP A 98 -23.86 -10.95 -6.70
CA ASP A 98 -22.73 -10.11 -6.34
C ASP A 98 -23.23 -8.80 -5.69
N GLN A 99 -22.66 -8.47 -4.54
CA GLN A 99 -22.99 -7.21 -3.85
C GLN A 99 -22.06 -6.11 -4.32
N SER A 100 -22.49 -5.32 -5.30
CA SER A 100 -21.68 -4.24 -5.89
C SER A 100 -21.12 -3.26 -4.87
N SER A 101 -21.87 -2.95 -3.81
CA SER A 101 -21.40 -2.07 -2.74
C SER A 101 -20.21 -2.65 -1.95
N LEU A 102 -20.20 -3.95 -1.69
CA LEU A 102 -19.08 -4.63 -1.04
C LEU A 102 -17.88 -4.75 -1.97
N ILE A 103 -18.11 -5.07 -3.25
CA ILE A 103 -17.05 -5.12 -4.26
C ILE A 103 -16.38 -3.75 -4.39
N LEU A 104 -17.16 -2.68 -4.44
CA LEU A 104 -16.66 -1.32 -4.47
C LEU A 104 -15.84 -0.98 -3.22
N LEU A 105 -16.36 -1.31 -2.02
CA LEU A 105 -15.68 -1.06 -0.75
C LEU A 105 -14.34 -1.79 -0.69
N TYR A 106 -14.33 -3.10 -0.99
CA TYR A 106 -13.10 -3.90 -0.97
C TYR A 106 -12.12 -3.49 -2.06
N GLY A 107 -12.60 -3.11 -3.23
CA GLY A 107 -11.77 -2.58 -4.31
C GLY A 107 -11.07 -1.28 -3.92
N VAL A 108 -11.81 -0.30 -3.37
CA VAL A 108 -11.24 0.96 -2.86
C VAL A 108 -10.24 0.68 -1.73
N ALA A 109 -10.58 -0.19 -0.78
CA ALA A 109 -9.69 -0.57 0.30
C ALA A 109 -8.40 -1.23 -0.22
N THR A 110 -8.51 -2.10 -1.23
CA THR A 110 -7.34 -2.76 -1.84
C THR A 110 -6.42 -1.75 -2.54
N ILE A 111 -6.99 -0.79 -3.28
CA ILE A 111 -6.20 0.31 -3.89
C ILE A 111 -5.48 1.11 -2.81
N TYR A 112 -6.18 1.45 -1.73
CA TYR A 112 -5.60 2.19 -0.61
C TYR A 112 -4.43 1.43 0.05
N ILE A 113 -4.61 0.13 0.35
CA ILE A 113 -3.56 -0.73 0.91
C ILE A 113 -2.36 -0.80 -0.04
N THR A 114 -2.61 -0.90 -1.35
CA THR A 114 -1.56 -0.91 -2.37
C THR A 114 -0.76 0.39 -2.40
N LEU A 115 -1.43 1.54 -2.31
CA LEU A 115 -0.75 2.85 -2.23
C LEU A 115 0.11 2.96 -0.97
N MET A 116 -0.41 2.53 0.18
CA MET A 116 0.36 2.50 1.43
C MET A 116 1.58 1.56 1.32
N PHE A 117 1.41 0.39 0.70
CA PHE A 117 2.51 -0.54 0.44
C PHE A 117 3.60 0.11 -0.45
N ILE A 118 3.23 0.83 -1.50
CA ILE A 118 4.18 1.54 -2.36
C ILE A 118 5.00 2.57 -1.57
N VAL A 119 4.38 3.27 -0.62
CA VAL A 119 5.09 4.21 0.26
C VAL A 119 6.13 3.48 1.12
N VAL A 120 5.74 2.38 1.75
CA VAL A 120 6.65 1.56 2.57
C VAL A 120 7.76 0.94 1.71
N TRP A 121 7.44 0.45 0.53
CA TRP A 121 8.41 -0.07 -0.44
C TRP A 121 9.47 0.98 -0.81
N ARG A 122 9.04 2.21 -1.12
CA ARG A 122 9.99 3.30 -1.40
C ARG A 122 10.94 3.56 -0.24
N GLU A 123 10.44 3.59 0.99
CA GLU A 123 11.27 3.79 2.17
C GLU A 123 12.22 2.60 2.43
N ALA A 124 11.80 1.37 2.16
CA ALA A 124 12.65 0.17 2.25
C ALA A 124 13.81 0.24 1.26
N VAL A 125 13.55 0.61 0.00
CA VAL A 125 14.57 0.76 -1.05
C VAL A 125 15.56 1.86 -0.69
N LYS A 126 15.09 3.04 -0.25
CA LYS A 126 15.95 4.13 0.21
C LYS A 126 16.81 3.72 1.41
N SER A 127 16.21 2.97 2.36
CA SER A 127 16.92 2.45 3.53
C SER A 127 18.03 1.48 3.14
N SER A 128 17.78 0.57 2.20
CA SER A 128 18.78 -0.35 1.66
C SER A 128 19.93 0.40 0.99
N TYR A 129 19.62 1.39 0.15
CA TYR A 129 20.64 2.19 -0.52
C TYR A 129 21.45 3.04 0.48
N LYS A 130 20.80 3.63 1.49
CA LYS A 130 21.47 4.36 2.56
C LYS A 130 22.46 3.46 3.31
N SER A 131 22.06 2.24 3.63
CA SER A 131 22.91 1.26 4.33
C SER A 131 24.14 0.90 3.51
N GLU A 132 24.00 0.73 2.18
CA GLU A 132 25.12 0.49 1.27
C GLU A 132 26.12 1.67 1.26
N VAL A 133 25.61 2.89 1.08
CA VAL A 133 26.46 4.09 0.99
C VAL A 133 27.21 4.35 2.31
N LEU A 134 26.54 4.16 3.45
CA LEU A 134 27.18 4.31 4.76
C LEU A 134 28.23 3.22 4.99
N ALA A 135 27.93 1.96 4.62
CA ALA A 135 28.90 0.86 4.73
C ALA A 135 30.15 1.13 3.89
N LYS A 136 30.00 1.59 2.64
CA LYS A 136 31.12 1.95 1.77
C LYS A 136 31.94 3.15 2.30
N SER A 137 31.28 4.06 3.01
CA SER A 137 31.92 5.23 3.61
C SER A 137 32.60 4.94 4.95
N GLY A 138 32.55 3.70 5.45
CA GLY A 138 33.07 3.34 6.77
C GLY A 138 32.36 4.02 7.95
N LYS A 139 31.17 4.58 7.71
CA LYS A 139 30.36 5.24 8.74
C LYS A 139 29.56 4.21 9.51
N HIS A 140 29.32 4.50 10.81
CA HIS A 140 28.49 3.65 11.65
C HIS A 140 27.09 3.50 11.08
N LEU A 141 26.65 2.26 11.00
CA LEU A 141 25.28 1.89 10.62
C LEU A 141 24.44 1.78 11.88
N ASN A 142 23.40 2.60 11.97
CA ASN A 142 22.52 2.56 13.13
C ASN A 142 21.91 1.16 13.29
N THR A 143 21.97 0.66 14.52
CA THR A 143 21.27 -0.56 14.91
C THR A 143 19.77 -0.27 15.01
N PHE A 144 18.92 -1.30 14.92
CA PHE A 144 17.48 -1.15 15.09
C PHE A 144 17.09 -0.43 16.39
N LYS A 145 17.78 -0.71 17.49
CA LYS A 145 17.58 -0.03 18.78
C LYS A 145 17.91 1.46 18.71
N GLU A 146 18.94 1.84 17.98
CA GLU A 146 19.33 3.25 17.79
C GLU A 146 18.33 3.99 16.91
N ASP A 147 17.87 3.35 15.81
CA ASP A 147 16.82 3.91 14.97
C ASP A 147 15.51 4.07 15.76
N PHE A 148 15.13 3.07 16.56
CA PHE A 148 13.94 3.12 17.41
C PHE A 148 14.04 4.23 18.46
N LYS A 149 15.19 4.34 19.13
CA LYS A 149 15.45 5.41 20.11
C LYS A 149 15.40 6.78 19.44
N SER A 150 15.95 6.92 18.22
CA SER A 150 15.92 8.19 17.50
C SER A 150 14.50 8.64 17.10
N LEU A 151 13.55 7.71 16.96
CA LEU A 151 12.13 8.02 16.75
C LEU A 151 11.53 8.74 17.96
N PHE A 152 11.91 8.34 19.17
CA PHE A 152 11.42 8.97 20.40
C PHE A 152 12.18 10.22 20.82
N ASP A 153 13.47 10.32 20.48
CA ASP A 153 14.29 11.48 20.86
C ASP A 153 14.22 12.58 19.78
N GLN A 154 14.63 12.26 18.55
CA GLN A 154 14.80 13.27 17.50
C GLN A 154 13.58 13.43 16.57
N ASN A 155 12.78 12.37 16.41
CA ASN A 155 11.65 12.34 15.49
C ASN A 155 10.30 12.15 16.20
N LEU A 156 10.23 12.43 17.52
CA LEU A 156 9.01 12.29 18.31
C LEU A 156 7.84 13.07 17.69
N HIS A 157 8.09 14.27 17.16
CA HIS A 157 7.09 15.08 16.47
C HIS A 157 6.48 14.37 15.26
N LYS A 158 7.29 13.62 14.50
CA LYS A 158 6.81 12.83 13.34
C LYS A 158 5.98 11.64 13.79
N LEU A 159 6.40 10.97 14.87
CA LEU A 159 5.66 9.85 15.46
C LEU A 159 4.31 10.30 16.00
N LEU A 160 4.28 11.41 16.75
CA LEU A 160 3.05 11.98 17.30
C LEU A 160 2.09 12.46 16.21
N LEU A 161 2.62 12.99 15.10
CA LEU A 161 1.80 13.43 13.97
C LEU A 161 1.33 12.26 13.11
N ALA A 162 2.09 11.17 13.04
CA ALA A 162 1.73 10.00 12.24
C ALA A 162 0.43 9.33 12.69
N ALA A 163 0.19 9.21 14.00
CA ALA A 163 -1.01 8.57 14.53
C ALA A 163 -2.31 9.29 14.13
N PRO A 164 -2.50 10.60 14.34
CA PRO A 164 -3.70 11.30 13.88
C PRO A 164 -3.81 11.35 12.35
N ILE A 165 -2.71 11.48 11.62
CA ILE A 165 -2.74 11.43 10.15
C ILE A 165 -3.24 10.07 9.68
N MET A 166 -2.74 8.96 10.22
CA MET A 166 -3.21 7.62 9.90
C MET A 166 -4.68 7.44 10.28
N GLY A 167 -5.12 7.99 11.40
CA GLY A 167 -6.54 8.01 11.79
C GLY A 167 -7.41 8.71 10.73
N VAL A 168 -7.03 9.90 10.30
CA VAL A 168 -7.77 10.64 9.25
C VAL A 168 -7.78 9.86 7.93
N LEU A 169 -6.64 9.28 7.53
CA LEU A 169 -6.54 8.49 6.30
C LEU A 169 -7.47 7.29 6.31
N ILE A 170 -7.55 6.55 7.42
CA ILE A 170 -8.34 5.31 7.52
C ILE A 170 -9.82 5.64 7.76
N PHE A 171 -10.14 6.52 8.71
CA PHE A 171 -11.51 6.72 9.16
C PHE A 171 -12.27 7.83 8.41
N THR A 172 -11.56 8.73 7.73
CA THR A 172 -12.19 9.84 7.01
C THR A 172 -12.03 9.71 5.49
N ILE A 173 -10.80 9.56 5.02
CA ILE A 173 -10.53 9.60 3.59
C ILE A 173 -11.03 8.34 2.88
N LEU A 174 -10.82 7.15 3.46
CA LEU A 174 -11.27 5.90 2.84
C LEU A 174 -12.80 5.84 2.70
N PRO A 175 -13.63 6.11 3.75
CA PRO A 175 -15.08 6.17 3.59
C PRO A 175 -15.54 7.30 2.66
N LEU A 176 -14.83 8.43 2.63
CA LEU A 176 -15.16 9.53 1.72
C LEU A 176 -14.98 9.12 0.25
N ILE A 177 -13.85 8.48 -0.09
CA ILE A 177 -13.60 7.95 -1.44
C ILE A 177 -14.66 6.90 -1.80
N TYR A 178 -15.03 6.02 -0.86
CA TYR A 178 -16.09 5.05 -1.07
C TYR A 178 -17.43 5.73 -1.37
N ASN A 179 -17.85 6.72 -0.58
CA ASN A 179 -19.10 7.44 -0.79
C ASN A 179 -19.12 8.21 -2.12
N ILE A 180 -18.01 8.84 -2.47
CA ILE A 180 -17.87 9.51 -3.79
C ILE A 180 -17.97 8.47 -4.91
N SER A 181 -17.31 7.33 -4.79
CA SER A 181 -17.38 6.26 -5.79
C SER A 181 -18.80 5.71 -5.92
N MET A 182 -19.53 5.55 -4.82
CA MET A 182 -20.94 5.15 -4.83
C MET A 182 -21.84 6.14 -5.57
N ALA A 183 -21.55 7.44 -5.52
CA ALA A 183 -22.32 8.46 -6.23
C ALA A 183 -22.21 8.34 -7.77
N PHE A 184 -21.16 7.69 -8.27
CA PHE A 184 -20.98 7.40 -9.69
C PHE A 184 -21.58 6.05 -10.12
N THR A 185 -22.21 5.31 -9.21
CA THR A 185 -22.93 4.07 -9.52
C THR A 185 -24.42 4.31 -9.51
N ASN A 186 -25.19 3.50 -10.26
CA ASN A 186 -26.65 3.53 -10.20
C ASN A 186 -27.23 2.66 -9.09
N TYR A 187 -26.48 2.48 -8.00
CA TYR A 187 -26.89 1.64 -6.88
C TYR A 187 -28.22 2.09 -6.29
N SER A 188 -29.18 1.17 -6.17
CA SER A 188 -30.44 1.36 -5.49
C SER A 188 -30.75 0.17 -4.61
N LYS A 189 -31.63 0.35 -3.61
CA LYS A 189 -32.10 -0.76 -2.75
C LYS A 189 -32.80 -1.87 -3.53
N VAL A 190 -33.32 -1.58 -4.71
CA VAL A 190 -34.02 -2.54 -5.57
C VAL A 190 -33.03 -3.29 -6.47
N ASN A 191 -31.94 -2.63 -6.87
CA ASN A 191 -30.89 -3.22 -7.70
C ASN A 191 -29.63 -3.42 -6.85
N ALA A 192 -29.45 -4.63 -6.31
CA ALA A 192 -28.26 -4.96 -5.52
C ALA A 192 -27.00 -5.04 -6.39
N VAL A 193 -27.15 -5.27 -7.68
CA VAL A 193 -26.06 -5.17 -8.68
C VAL A 193 -26.19 -3.84 -9.40
N SER A 194 -25.15 -3.00 -9.31
CA SER A 194 -25.13 -1.72 -9.99
C SER A 194 -24.06 -1.71 -11.09
N TYR A 195 -24.39 -1.03 -12.18
CA TYR A 195 -23.45 -0.80 -13.27
C TYR A 195 -22.81 0.57 -13.13
N THR A 196 -21.57 0.69 -13.54
CA THR A 196 -20.94 2.02 -13.67
C THR A 196 -21.57 2.77 -14.84
N HIS A 197 -21.79 4.08 -14.72
CA HIS A 197 -22.36 4.92 -15.78
C HIS A 197 -21.66 4.81 -17.15
N LEU A 198 -20.40 4.38 -17.16
CA LEU A 198 -19.64 4.20 -18.40
C LEU A 198 -20.16 3.05 -19.29
N ARG A 199 -20.96 2.13 -18.74
CA ARG A 199 -21.52 1.00 -19.49
C ARG A 199 -23.01 1.15 -19.85
N ALA A 200 -23.70 2.12 -19.23
CA ALA A 200 -25.13 2.34 -19.46
C ALA A 200 -25.47 2.90 -20.85
N HIS A 201 -24.48 3.26 -21.66
CA HIS A 201 -24.67 3.76 -23.05
C HIS A 201 -24.46 2.69 -24.13
N GLU A 202 -24.21 1.43 -23.77
CA GLU A 202 -23.98 0.35 -24.76
C GLU A 202 -25.23 -0.57 -24.98
N THR A 203 -26.38 -0.24 -24.44
CA THR A 203 -27.65 -0.96 -24.70
C THR A 203 -28.62 -0.15 -25.49
#